data_41f33368acb4ed7451486ce2835f5e4b
#
_entry.id   41f33368acb4ed7451486ce2835f5e4b
#
_cell.length_a   1.000
_cell.length_b   1.000
_cell.length_c   1.000
_cell.angle_alpha   90.00
_cell.angle_beta   90.00
_cell.angle_gamma   90.00
#
_symmetry.space_group_name_H-M   'P 1'
#
loop_
_entity.id
_entity.type
_entity.pdbx_description
1 polymer ?
#
loop_
_entity_poly.entity_id
_entity_poly.type
_entity_poly.pdbx_seq_one_letter_code
_entity_poly.pdbx_strand_id
1 'polypeptide(L)'
;MRIAVIGATGLVGSVMLKVLEERELQVDELFPVGSEASIGKKVKFRGKDVSVLGVAQVVSLKPDVALFSAGADVSREWAPKFVAVGTKVIDNSSAWRMDADKKLVVPEVNGHVLTRDDRIIANPNCSTIQLVMVLKELHELLGIKRVVVSTYQSVTGTGSKGVRQLESERNGEAVTEAAYPHPIDKNCIPHCDDFLENGYTKEEMKLVNESGKILGIPDLKLTATSVRIPVSVGHSESVNIEFQRTPELNEIRLKLGKAVGISVVDDPTNNLYPMPVTSEAKDAVFVGRIRLDESQPNSVNLWIVADNLRKGAATNAVQILELLQEKSPINS
;
A
#
# COMPACT_ATOMS: atom_id res chain seq x y z
N MET A 1 -24.31 -4.55 -3.02
CA MET A 1 -23.46 -4.65 -1.84
C MET A 1 -23.43 -3.33 -1.08
N ARG A 2 -23.54 -3.37 0.24
CA ARG A 2 -23.51 -2.21 1.15
C ARG A 2 -22.10 -2.05 1.69
N ILE A 3 -21.44 -0.93 1.39
CA ILE A 3 -20.02 -0.73 1.74
C ILE A 3 -19.87 0.43 2.72
N ALA A 4 -19.10 0.24 3.80
CA ALA A 4 -18.60 1.32 4.65
C ALA A 4 -17.14 1.64 4.29
N VAL A 5 -16.79 2.93 4.24
CA VAL A 5 -15.40 3.40 4.11
C VAL A 5 -15.05 4.20 5.36
N ILE A 6 -14.25 3.62 6.24
CA ILE A 6 -13.85 4.20 7.52
C ILE A 6 -12.63 5.09 7.27
N GLY A 7 -12.74 6.37 7.57
CA GLY A 7 -11.74 7.38 7.21
C GLY A 7 -11.94 7.95 5.79
N ALA A 8 -13.18 7.97 5.29
CA ALA A 8 -13.54 8.40 3.93
C ALA A 8 -13.10 9.83 3.57
N THR A 9 -12.89 10.69 4.56
CA THR A 9 -12.43 12.08 4.36
C THR A 9 -10.91 12.24 4.36
N GLY A 10 -10.16 11.16 4.62
CA GLY A 10 -8.69 11.14 4.57
C GLY A 10 -8.17 10.92 3.14
N LEU A 11 -6.84 11.08 2.94
CA LEU A 11 -6.21 10.91 1.63
C LEU A 11 -6.51 9.54 1.00
N VAL A 12 -6.20 8.46 1.71
CA VAL A 12 -6.44 7.10 1.19
C VAL A 12 -7.93 6.80 1.09
N GLY A 13 -8.75 7.23 2.06
CA GLY A 13 -10.20 7.02 2.01
C GLY A 13 -10.86 7.68 0.80
N SER A 14 -10.45 8.89 0.44
CA SER A 14 -10.93 9.56 -0.77
C SER A 14 -10.52 8.84 -2.05
N VAL A 15 -9.30 8.29 -2.09
CA VAL A 15 -8.85 7.46 -3.21
C VAL A 15 -9.60 6.13 -3.25
N MET A 16 -9.95 5.52 -2.11
CA MET A 16 -10.80 4.32 -2.07
C MET A 16 -12.16 4.57 -2.71
N LEU A 17 -12.81 5.70 -2.41
CA LEU A 17 -14.08 6.08 -3.06
C LEU A 17 -13.92 6.17 -4.58
N LYS A 18 -12.86 6.84 -5.05
CA LYS A 18 -12.56 6.98 -6.47
C LYS A 18 -12.30 5.63 -7.14
N VAL A 19 -11.50 4.75 -6.52
CA VAL A 19 -11.20 3.43 -7.07
C VAL A 19 -12.45 2.54 -7.12
N LEU A 20 -13.35 2.61 -6.11
CA LEU A 20 -14.64 1.90 -6.15
C LEU A 20 -15.51 2.34 -7.35
N GLU A 21 -15.46 3.62 -7.73
CA GLU A 21 -16.15 4.13 -8.92
C GLU A 21 -15.48 3.63 -10.21
N GLU A 22 -14.16 3.79 -10.33
CA GLU A 22 -13.38 3.44 -11.52
C GLU A 22 -13.44 1.95 -11.86
N ARG A 23 -13.53 1.09 -10.83
CA ARG A 23 -13.63 -0.36 -11.01
C ARG A 23 -15.07 -0.87 -11.15
N GLU A 24 -16.05 0.02 -11.24
CA GLU A 24 -17.45 -0.25 -11.51
C GLU A 24 -18.09 -1.31 -10.57
N LEU A 25 -17.57 -1.44 -9.35
CA LEU A 25 -18.10 -2.37 -8.36
C LEU A 25 -19.57 -2.08 -8.07
N GLN A 26 -20.40 -3.11 -7.97
CA GLN A 26 -21.80 -2.95 -7.64
C GLN A 26 -21.96 -2.53 -6.17
N VAL A 27 -22.04 -1.22 -5.94
CA VAL A 27 -22.30 -0.61 -4.65
C VAL A 27 -23.74 -0.12 -4.62
N ASP A 28 -24.60 -0.79 -3.84
CA ASP A 28 -26.00 -0.44 -3.69
C ASP A 28 -26.17 0.73 -2.71
N GLU A 29 -25.35 0.73 -1.64
CA GLU A 29 -25.35 1.78 -0.63
C GLU A 29 -23.91 2.00 -0.10
N LEU A 30 -23.51 3.26 -0.02
CA LEU A 30 -22.23 3.69 0.52
C LEU A 30 -22.41 4.40 1.86
N PHE A 31 -21.63 3.98 2.87
CA PHE A 31 -21.55 4.64 4.17
C PHE A 31 -20.15 5.24 4.37
N PRO A 32 -19.93 6.50 4.00
CA PRO A 32 -18.67 7.17 4.31
C PRO A 32 -18.63 7.51 5.80
N VAL A 33 -17.55 7.08 6.47
CA VAL A 33 -17.36 7.28 7.91
C VAL A 33 -16.17 8.20 8.14
N GLY A 34 -16.33 9.17 9.04
CA GLY A 34 -15.28 10.10 9.44
C GLY A 34 -15.18 10.26 10.95
N SER A 35 -14.24 11.09 11.40
CA SER A 35 -14.16 11.53 12.79
C SER A 35 -15.39 12.38 13.14
N GLU A 36 -15.66 12.59 14.43
CA GLU A 36 -16.77 13.44 14.90
C GLU A 36 -16.78 14.83 14.25
N ALA A 37 -15.61 15.43 14.08
CA ALA A 37 -15.47 16.72 13.36
C ALA A 37 -15.82 16.69 11.88
N SER A 38 -15.99 15.50 11.31
CA SER A 38 -16.33 15.29 9.90
C SER A 38 -17.75 14.82 9.68
N ILE A 39 -18.49 14.47 10.73
CA ILE A 39 -19.90 14.04 10.62
C ILE A 39 -20.72 15.17 9.99
N GLY A 40 -21.59 14.81 9.04
CA GLY A 40 -22.43 15.74 8.29
C GLY A 40 -21.73 16.41 7.10
N LYS A 41 -20.40 16.38 7.00
CA LYS A 41 -19.72 16.78 5.76
C LYS A 41 -20.15 15.87 4.62
N LYS A 42 -19.95 16.30 3.40
CA LYS A 42 -20.29 15.53 2.21
C LYS A 42 -19.06 15.05 1.49
N VAL A 43 -19.09 13.83 1.01
CA VAL A 43 -18.16 13.28 0.02
C VAL A 43 -18.88 13.00 -1.28
N LYS A 44 -18.18 13.11 -2.40
CA LYS A 44 -18.77 12.78 -3.71
C LYS A 44 -18.57 11.29 -3.99
N PHE A 45 -19.64 10.64 -4.46
CA PHE A 45 -19.61 9.27 -4.96
C PHE A 45 -20.61 9.10 -6.09
N ARG A 46 -20.16 8.68 -7.26
CA ARG A 46 -20.97 8.56 -8.49
C ARG A 46 -21.79 9.81 -8.80
N GLY A 47 -21.13 10.97 -8.68
CA GLY A 47 -21.75 12.27 -8.94
C GLY A 47 -22.73 12.76 -7.88
N LYS A 48 -23.00 11.98 -6.81
CA LYS A 48 -23.90 12.33 -5.71
C LYS A 48 -23.13 12.77 -4.48
N ASP A 49 -23.69 13.68 -3.73
CA ASP A 49 -23.21 14.05 -2.40
C ASP A 49 -23.73 13.05 -1.36
N VAL A 50 -22.82 12.35 -0.68
CA VAL A 50 -23.14 11.39 0.40
C VAL A 50 -22.65 11.95 1.72
N SER A 51 -23.53 11.99 2.73
CA SER A 51 -23.18 12.52 4.05
C SER A 51 -22.30 11.57 4.83
N VAL A 52 -21.26 12.11 5.46
CA VAL A 52 -20.36 11.38 6.36
C VAL A 52 -21.08 11.06 7.67
N LEU A 53 -20.98 9.81 8.10
CA LEU A 53 -21.64 9.26 9.27
C LEU A 53 -20.63 8.98 10.40
N GLY A 54 -21.13 8.78 11.60
CA GLY A 54 -20.35 8.28 12.74
C GLY A 54 -20.19 6.77 12.67
N VAL A 55 -19.04 6.27 13.15
CA VAL A 55 -18.70 4.84 13.07
C VAL A 55 -19.70 3.96 13.83
N ALA A 56 -20.16 4.36 15.02
CA ALA A 56 -21.13 3.60 15.82
C ALA A 56 -22.47 3.45 15.10
N GLN A 57 -22.92 4.51 14.42
CA GLN A 57 -24.15 4.49 13.60
C GLN A 57 -24.01 3.48 12.47
N VAL A 58 -22.85 3.45 11.77
CA VAL A 58 -22.64 2.56 10.62
C VAL A 58 -22.53 1.10 11.03
N VAL A 59 -21.98 0.78 12.21
CA VAL A 59 -22.03 -0.59 12.76
C VAL A 59 -23.49 -1.06 12.88
N SER A 60 -24.42 -0.21 13.37
CA SER A 60 -25.85 -0.59 13.52
C SER A 60 -26.55 -0.78 12.18
N LEU A 61 -26.04 -0.19 11.11
CA LEU A 61 -26.55 -0.36 9.74
C LEU A 61 -26.09 -1.69 9.10
N LYS A 62 -25.14 -2.40 9.69
CA LYS A 62 -24.64 -3.73 9.26
C LYS A 62 -24.26 -3.75 7.78
N PRO A 63 -23.25 -2.99 7.33
CA PRO A 63 -22.75 -3.09 5.95
C PRO A 63 -22.22 -4.49 5.66
N ASP A 64 -22.22 -4.89 4.39
CA ASP A 64 -21.64 -6.18 3.97
C ASP A 64 -20.12 -6.18 4.15
N VAL A 65 -19.47 -5.05 3.81
CA VAL A 65 -18.03 -4.85 3.87
C VAL A 65 -17.69 -3.48 4.46
N ALA A 66 -16.61 -3.42 5.22
CA ALA A 66 -16.01 -2.19 5.73
C ALA A 66 -14.54 -2.09 5.31
N LEU A 67 -14.20 -1.05 4.55
CA LEU A 67 -12.83 -0.69 4.17
C LEU A 67 -12.29 0.31 5.20
N PHE A 68 -11.25 -0.08 5.93
CA PHE A 68 -10.67 0.75 7.00
C PHE A 68 -9.43 1.51 6.53
N SER A 69 -9.44 2.82 6.76
CA SER A 69 -8.30 3.72 6.52
C SER A 69 -8.26 4.85 7.57
N ALA A 70 -8.35 4.50 8.86
CA ALA A 70 -8.44 5.47 9.96
C ALA A 70 -7.40 5.24 11.09
N GLY A 71 -6.35 4.46 10.80
CA GLY A 71 -5.28 4.14 11.76
C GLY A 71 -5.56 2.90 12.61
N ALA A 72 -4.48 2.41 13.27
CA ALA A 72 -4.50 1.13 13.96
C ALA A 72 -5.42 1.10 15.19
N ASP A 73 -5.46 2.18 15.97
CA ASP A 73 -6.27 2.23 17.19
C ASP A 73 -7.76 2.18 16.87
N VAL A 74 -8.20 2.95 15.87
CA VAL A 74 -9.58 2.90 15.38
C VAL A 74 -9.92 1.51 14.85
N SER A 75 -8.98 0.88 14.13
CA SER A 75 -9.22 -0.47 13.62
C SER A 75 -9.33 -1.50 14.75
N ARG A 76 -8.42 -1.49 15.74
CA ARG A 76 -8.50 -2.39 16.89
C ARG A 76 -9.80 -2.24 17.66
N GLU A 77 -10.29 -1.02 17.81
CA GLU A 77 -11.55 -0.76 18.51
C GLU A 77 -12.78 -1.21 17.72
N TRP A 78 -12.84 -0.89 16.43
CA TRP A 78 -14.08 -0.98 15.65
C TRP A 78 -14.17 -2.18 14.74
N ALA A 79 -13.08 -2.72 14.19
CA ALA A 79 -13.13 -3.87 13.30
C ALA A 79 -13.82 -5.10 13.95
N PRO A 80 -13.54 -5.45 15.22
CA PRO A 80 -14.27 -6.55 15.88
C PRO A 80 -15.77 -6.28 16.02
N LYS A 81 -16.20 -5.02 16.22
CA LYS A 81 -17.62 -4.64 16.33
C LYS A 81 -18.34 -4.81 14.98
N PHE A 82 -17.68 -4.46 13.86
CA PHE A 82 -18.20 -4.73 12.52
C PHE A 82 -18.32 -6.25 12.26
N VAL A 83 -17.29 -7.02 12.62
CA VAL A 83 -17.32 -8.49 12.48
C VAL A 83 -18.46 -9.11 13.29
N ALA A 84 -18.72 -8.62 14.51
CA ALA A 84 -19.79 -9.13 15.38
C ALA A 84 -21.19 -8.95 14.76
N VAL A 85 -21.39 -8.01 13.86
CA VAL A 85 -22.66 -7.80 13.13
C VAL A 85 -22.67 -8.46 11.74
N GLY A 86 -21.64 -9.24 11.40
CA GLY A 86 -21.54 -10.01 10.14
C GLY A 86 -20.77 -9.32 9.01
N THR A 87 -20.30 -8.09 9.22
CA THR A 87 -19.53 -7.32 8.23
C THR A 87 -18.13 -7.93 8.02
N LYS A 88 -17.68 -8.04 6.80
CA LYS A 88 -16.27 -8.32 6.47
C LYS A 88 -15.45 -7.03 6.53
N VAL A 89 -14.24 -7.10 7.07
CA VAL A 89 -13.34 -5.96 7.23
C VAL A 89 -12.10 -6.14 6.36
N ILE A 90 -11.75 -5.13 5.57
CA ILE A 90 -10.47 -5.01 4.88
C ILE A 90 -9.77 -3.80 5.48
N ASP A 91 -8.66 -4.02 6.17
CA ASP A 91 -7.99 -3.00 6.97
C ASP A 91 -6.65 -2.57 6.39
N ASN A 92 -6.55 -1.28 6.05
CA ASN A 92 -5.32 -0.67 5.55
C ASN A 92 -4.35 -0.22 6.66
N SER A 93 -4.73 -0.34 7.94
CA SER A 93 -3.84 0.00 9.05
C SER A 93 -2.84 -1.13 9.34
N SER A 94 -1.91 -0.88 10.26
CA SER A 94 -0.96 -1.89 10.71
C SER A 94 -1.52 -2.84 11.79
N ALA A 95 -2.78 -2.66 12.20
CA ALA A 95 -3.35 -3.32 13.39
C ALA A 95 -3.26 -4.85 13.33
N TRP A 96 -3.51 -5.46 12.18
CA TRP A 96 -3.72 -6.90 12.01
C TRP A 96 -2.67 -7.59 11.14
N ARG A 97 -1.74 -6.83 10.57
CA ARG A 97 -0.83 -7.35 9.54
C ARG A 97 0.01 -8.52 10.01
N MET A 98 0.49 -8.49 11.26
CA MET A 98 1.36 -9.54 11.82
C MET A 98 0.63 -10.55 12.69
N ASP A 99 -0.70 -10.42 12.86
CA ASP A 99 -1.50 -11.45 13.55
C ASP A 99 -1.47 -12.75 12.77
N ALA A 100 -1.18 -13.87 13.47
CA ALA A 100 -0.99 -15.17 12.82
C ALA A 100 -2.26 -15.71 12.14
N ASP A 101 -3.44 -15.38 12.67
CA ASP A 101 -4.74 -15.82 12.19
C ASP A 101 -5.38 -14.83 11.19
N LYS A 102 -4.75 -13.70 10.90
CA LYS A 102 -5.22 -12.74 9.90
C LYS A 102 -4.41 -12.83 8.62
N LYS A 103 -5.11 -12.83 7.48
CA LYS A 103 -4.48 -12.85 6.17
C LYS A 103 -3.98 -11.46 5.81
N LEU A 104 -2.72 -11.38 5.38
CA LEU A 104 -2.07 -10.19 4.84
C LEU A 104 -1.95 -10.39 3.34
N VAL A 105 -2.67 -9.58 2.52
CA VAL A 105 -2.94 -9.97 1.13
C VAL A 105 -2.54 -8.89 0.13
N VAL A 106 -1.78 -9.33 -0.87
CA VAL A 106 -1.61 -8.67 -2.16
C VAL A 106 -2.22 -9.59 -3.21
N PRO A 107 -3.33 -9.23 -3.86
CA PRO A 107 -4.09 -10.11 -4.74
C PRO A 107 -3.26 -10.85 -5.78
N GLU A 108 -2.34 -10.17 -6.44
CA GLU A 108 -1.47 -10.73 -7.50
C GLU A 108 -0.39 -11.68 -6.95
N VAL A 109 -0.11 -11.62 -5.64
CA VAL A 109 0.95 -12.41 -5.00
C VAL A 109 0.37 -13.64 -4.30
N ASN A 110 -0.52 -13.41 -3.36
CA ASN A 110 -1.05 -14.45 -2.48
C ASN A 110 -2.57 -14.42 -2.31
N GLY A 111 -3.32 -13.88 -3.28
CA GLY A 111 -4.79 -13.84 -3.24
C GLY A 111 -5.45 -15.23 -3.06
N HIS A 112 -4.73 -16.30 -3.38
CA HIS A 112 -5.20 -17.68 -3.18
C HIS A 112 -5.37 -18.07 -1.71
N VAL A 113 -4.69 -17.39 -0.76
CA VAL A 113 -4.80 -17.71 0.69
C VAL A 113 -6.12 -17.25 1.31
N LEU A 114 -6.87 -16.35 0.62
CA LEU A 114 -8.18 -15.88 1.10
C LEU A 114 -9.22 -17.00 1.04
N THR A 115 -10.05 -17.06 2.08
CA THR A 115 -11.18 -17.97 2.19
C THR A 115 -12.48 -17.20 2.46
N ARG A 116 -13.62 -17.92 2.37
CA ARG A 116 -14.94 -17.35 2.70
C ARG A 116 -15.09 -16.99 4.17
N ASP A 117 -14.31 -17.65 5.03
CA ASP A 117 -14.41 -17.53 6.48
C ASP A 117 -13.59 -16.37 7.03
N ASP A 118 -12.68 -15.80 6.24
CA ASP A 118 -11.90 -14.65 6.65
C ASP A 118 -12.81 -13.45 6.92
N ARG A 119 -12.68 -12.87 8.11
CA ARG A 119 -13.52 -11.77 8.59
C ARG A 119 -12.78 -10.45 8.65
N ILE A 120 -11.51 -10.47 9.05
CA ILE A 120 -10.60 -9.33 9.02
C ILE A 120 -9.43 -9.69 8.12
N ILE A 121 -9.26 -8.95 7.04
CA ILE A 121 -8.19 -9.11 6.07
C ILE A 121 -7.30 -7.86 6.14
N ALA A 122 -6.01 -8.05 6.33
CA ALA A 122 -5.06 -6.96 6.38
C ALA A 122 -4.55 -6.58 4.98
N ASN A 123 -4.55 -5.29 4.69
CA ASN A 123 -3.91 -4.68 3.54
C ASN A 123 -2.49 -4.27 3.93
N PRO A 124 -1.44 -4.67 3.18
CA PRO A 124 -0.06 -4.43 3.56
C PRO A 124 0.35 -2.96 3.55
N ASN A 125 1.58 -2.71 4.02
CA ASN A 125 2.24 -1.41 3.90
C ASN A 125 2.45 -1.03 2.43
N CYS A 126 2.38 0.26 2.12
CA CYS A 126 2.45 0.78 0.75
C CYS A 126 3.74 0.41 0.03
N SER A 127 4.89 0.49 0.69
CA SER A 127 6.18 0.08 0.12
C SER A 127 6.25 -1.45 0.02
N THR A 128 5.72 -2.19 1.00
CA THR A 128 5.67 -3.66 0.94
C THR A 128 4.90 -4.17 -0.28
N ILE A 129 3.75 -3.57 -0.59
CA ILE A 129 2.91 -4.04 -1.72
C ILE A 129 3.68 -4.00 -3.04
N GLN A 130 4.30 -2.86 -3.37
CA GLN A 130 5.03 -2.72 -4.63
C GLN A 130 6.26 -3.63 -4.69
N LEU A 131 6.96 -3.78 -3.57
CA LEU A 131 8.14 -4.64 -3.47
C LEU A 131 7.79 -6.12 -3.69
N VAL A 132 6.80 -6.67 -2.96
CA VAL A 132 6.50 -8.11 -3.03
C VAL A 132 5.92 -8.54 -4.36
N MET A 133 5.26 -7.66 -5.12
CA MET A 133 4.81 -7.96 -6.47
C MET A 133 5.99 -8.31 -7.37
N VAL A 134 7.07 -7.55 -7.28
CA VAL A 134 8.30 -7.79 -8.04
C VAL A 134 9.08 -8.99 -7.49
N LEU A 135 9.22 -9.07 -6.16
CA LEU A 135 9.95 -10.17 -5.51
C LEU A 135 9.32 -11.54 -5.80
N LYS A 136 8.00 -11.66 -5.81
CA LYS A 136 7.30 -12.92 -6.14
C LYS A 136 7.73 -13.44 -7.50
N GLU A 137 7.65 -12.61 -8.54
CA GLU A 137 7.99 -13.01 -9.91
C GLU A 137 9.46 -13.44 -10.04
N LEU A 138 10.35 -12.71 -9.38
CA LEU A 138 11.78 -13.01 -9.41
C LEU A 138 12.16 -14.19 -8.52
N HIS A 139 11.45 -14.43 -7.42
CA HIS A 139 11.64 -15.62 -6.58
C HIS A 139 11.25 -16.90 -7.32
N GLU A 140 10.10 -16.89 -8.01
CA GLU A 140 9.67 -18.01 -8.86
C GLU A 140 10.68 -18.30 -9.99
N LEU A 141 11.25 -17.26 -10.56
CA LEU A 141 12.20 -17.39 -11.68
C LEU A 141 13.58 -17.88 -11.22
N LEU A 142 14.16 -17.31 -10.16
CA LEU A 142 15.59 -17.46 -9.83
C LEU A 142 15.87 -17.95 -8.40
N GLY A 143 14.88 -17.91 -7.50
CA GLY A 143 15.09 -18.16 -6.06
C GLY A 143 15.85 -17.02 -5.39
N ILE A 144 15.17 -16.22 -4.56
CA ILE A 144 15.80 -15.12 -3.83
C ILE A 144 16.60 -15.67 -2.65
N LYS A 145 17.83 -15.17 -2.47
CA LYS A 145 18.69 -15.42 -1.30
C LYS A 145 18.70 -14.24 -0.34
N ARG A 146 18.79 -13.01 -0.87
CA ARG A 146 18.90 -11.80 -0.07
C ARG A 146 18.35 -10.60 -0.84
N VAL A 147 17.73 -9.66 -0.10
CA VAL A 147 17.22 -8.39 -0.62
C VAL A 147 17.77 -7.24 0.21
N VAL A 148 18.27 -6.21 -0.45
CA VAL A 148 18.58 -4.91 0.16
C VAL A 148 17.70 -3.87 -0.53
N VAL A 149 16.93 -3.12 0.24
CA VAL A 149 16.03 -2.11 -0.28
C VAL A 149 16.24 -0.77 0.40
N SER A 150 16.34 0.29 -0.39
CA SER A 150 16.24 1.67 0.09
C SER A 150 14.99 2.29 -0.52
N THR A 151 14.07 2.76 0.32
CA THR A 151 12.85 3.39 -0.15
C THR A 151 12.99 4.92 -0.18
N TYR A 152 12.36 5.55 -1.16
CA TYR A 152 12.27 6.99 -1.34
C TYR A 152 10.78 7.34 -1.32
N GLN A 153 10.27 7.68 -0.13
CA GLN A 153 8.84 7.76 0.13
C GLN A 153 8.32 9.21 0.06
N SER A 154 7.24 9.38 -0.69
CA SER A 154 6.51 10.65 -0.78
C SER A 154 5.86 11.06 0.55
N VAL A 155 5.59 12.35 0.73
CA VAL A 155 4.99 12.90 1.96
C VAL A 155 3.56 12.43 2.22
N THR A 156 2.82 12.03 1.18
CA THR A 156 1.47 11.46 1.33
C THR A 156 1.45 10.15 2.15
N GLY A 157 2.59 9.44 2.24
CA GLY A 157 2.73 8.28 3.13
C GLY A 157 2.56 8.62 4.61
N THR A 158 2.81 9.88 5.00
CA THR A 158 2.53 10.40 6.37
C THR A 158 1.12 10.99 6.50
N GLY A 159 0.35 10.99 5.41
CA GLY A 159 -0.98 11.58 5.36
C GLY A 159 -0.97 13.09 5.11
N SER A 160 -2.12 13.73 5.30
CA SER A 160 -2.31 15.15 5.01
C SER A 160 -1.41 16.10 5.81
N LYS A 161 -0.93 15.66 6.99
CA LYS A 161 0.00 16.43 7.81
C LYS A 161 1.35 16.61 7.11
N GLY A 162 1.90 15.53 6.53
CA GLY A 162 3.16 15.60 5.76
C GLY A 162 3.03 16.47 4.50
N VAL A 163 1.88 16.39 3.82
CA VAL A 163 1.60 17.24 2.65
C VAL A 163 1.58 18.71 3.04
N ARG A 164 0.83 19.06 4.09
CA ARG A 164 0.77 20.46 4.59
C ARG A 164 2.14 21.00 4.97
N GLN A 165 2.98 20.21 5.65
CA GLN A 165 4.32 20.64 6.01
C GLN A 165 5.14 20.97 4.76
N LEU A 166 5.18 20.08 3.76
CA LEU A 166 5.91 20.32 2.52
C LEU A 166 5.42 21.56 1.78
N GLU A 167 4.09 21.77 1.72
CA GLU A 167 3.50 22.93 1.06
C GLU A 167 3.83 24.23 1.82
N SER A 168 3.70 24.26 3.15
CA SER A 168 4.07 25.44 3.95
C SER A 168 5.54 25.79 3.79
N GLU A 169 6.44 24.80 3.85
CA GLU A 169 7.88 25.04 3.68
C GLU A 169 8.21 25.59 2.26
N ARG A 170 7.57 25.08 1.21
CA ARG A 170 7.73 25.57 -0.16
C ARG A 170 7.25 27.00 -0.37
N ASN A 171 6.17 27.35 0.32
CA ASN A 171 5.60 28.70 0.26
C ASN A 171 6.31 29.69 1.20
N GLY A 172 7.27 29.23 2.00
CA GLY A 172 7.93 30.08 3.02
C GLY A 172 7.01 30.42 4.21
N GLU A 173 5.99 29.62 4.44
CA GLU A 173 5.03 29.78 5.52
C GLU A 173 5.49 29.06 6.79
N ALA A 174 5.03 29.51 7.96
CA ALA A 174 5.32 28.84 9.22
C ALA A 174 4.63 27.48 9.29
N VAL A 175 5.38 26.44 9.64
CA VAL A 175 4.84 25.11 9.90
C VAL A 175 4.18 25.10 11.28
N THR A 176 2.86 25.07 11.33
CA THR A 176 2.08 25.10 12.58
C THR A 176 2.02 23.74 13.26
N GLU A 177 2.09 22.66 12.49
CA GLU A 177 2.03 21.29 12.98
C GLU A 177 3.03 20.42 12.18
N ALA A 178 4.23 20.23 12.74
CA ALA A 178 5.28 19.46 12.08
C ALA A 178 4.93 17.95 12.04
N ALA A 179 5.05 17.36 10.85
CA ALA A 179 4.94 15.92 10.62
C ALA A 179 6.30 15.21 10.73
N TYR A 180 7.37 15.96 10.53
CA TYR A 180 8.76 15.48 10.55
C TYR A 180 9.60 16.27 11.55
N PRO A 181 10.65 15.67 12.12
CA PRO A 181 11.55 16.35 13.06
C PRO A 181 12.48 17.38 12.40
N HIS A 182 12.56 17.36 11.06
CA HIS A 182 13.37 18.26 10.25
C HIS A 182 12.57 18.82 9.08
N PRO A 183 12.97 19.96 8.48
CA PRO A 183 12.38 20.41 7.22
C PRO A 183 12.49 19.36 6.14
N ILE A 184 11.40 19.18 5.39
CA ILE A 184 11.34 18.17 4.30
C ILE A 184 11.63 18.79 2.95
N ASP A 185 11.29 20.06 2.70
CA ASP A 185 11.59 20.69 1.41
C ASP A 185 13.10 20.76 1.18
N LYS A 186 13.53 20.37 -0.02
CA LYS A 186 14.96 20.28 -0.41
C LYS A 186 15.80 19.37 0.49
N ASN A 187 15.20 18.34 1.11
CA ASN A 187 15.86 17.47 2.05
C ASN A 187 15.49 15.99 1.82
N CYS A 188 16.34 15.08 2.31
CA CYS A 188 16.09 13.65 2.40
C CYS A 188 16.22 13.26 3.88
N ILE A 189 15.14 12.75 4.47
CA ILE A 189 15.11 12.37 5.89
C ILE A 189 15.14 10.83 5.97
N PRO A 190 16.25 10.20 6.42
CA PRO A 190 16.37 8.74 6.55
C PRO A 190 15.63 8.25 7.81
N HIS A 191 14.35 8.59 7.91
CA HIS A 191 13.53 8.35 9.08
C HIS A 191 12.05 8.34 8.68
N CYS A 192 11.46 7.15 8.67
CA CYS A 192 10.02 6.96 8.49
C CYS A 192 9.50 6.12 9.66
N ASP A 193 8.49 6.63 10.40
CA ASP A 193 7.96 6.02 11.62
C ASP A 193 8.98 6.02 12.80
N ASP A 194 8.63 5.46 13.95
CA ASP A 194 9.46 5.46 15.17
C ASP A 194 10.67 4.52 15.06
N PHE A 195 11.78 4.89 15.70
CA PHE A 195 12.94 4.01 15.86
C PHE A 195 12.69 2.90 16.89
N LEU A 196 13.29 1.75 16.64
CA LEU A 196 13.33 0.58 17.49
C LEU A 196 14.72 0.45 18.14
N GLU A 197 14.83 -0.38 19.18
CA GLU A 197 16.09 -0.60 19.92
C GLU A 197 17.22 -1.18 19.04
N ASN A 198 16.87 -1.89 17.97
CA ASN A 198 17.83 -2.47 17.01
C ASN A 198 18.34 -1.47 15.97
N GLY A 199 17.97 -0.19 16.06
CA GLY A 199 18.35 0.87 15.15
C GLY A 199 17.54 0.97 13.85
N TYR A 200 16.65 0.02 13.60
CA TYR A 200 15.68 0.13 12.52
C TYR A 200 14.48 0.98 12.93
N THR A 201 13.76 1.49 11.94
CA THR A 201 12.44 2.08 12.19
C THR A 201 11.33 1.03 12.08
N LYS A 202 10.15 1.32 12.65
CA LYS A 202 8.95 0.48 12.47
C LYS A 202 8.61 0.30 10.99
N GLU A 203 8.81 1.35 10.17
CA GLU A 203 8.55 1.29 8.72
C GLU A 203 9.46 0.27 8.02
N GLU A 204 10.75 0.26 8.35
CA GLU A 204 11.72 -0.70 7.81
C GLU A 204 11.38 -2.14 8.22
N MET A 205 10.97 -2.35 9.47
CA MET A 205 10.57 -3.67 9.95
C MET A 205 9.24 -4.16 9.35
N LYS A 206 8.35 -3.25 8.88
CA LYS A 206 7.19 -3.67 8.09
C LYS A 206 7.63 -4.31 6.78
N LEU A 207 8.58 -3.69 6.05
CA LEU A 207 9.13 -4.28 4.82
C LEU A 207 9.70 -5.67 5.06
N VAL A 208 10.48 -5.85 6.14
CA VAL A 208 11.08 -7.14 6.49
C VAL A 208 10.01 -8.19 6.80
N ASN A 209 9.12 -7.90 7.76
CA ASN A 209 8.20 -8.88 8.32
C ASN A 209 7.03 -9.19 7.37
N GLU A 210 6.45 -8.15 6.78
CA GLU A 210 5.31 -8.31 5.89
C GLU A 210 5.70 -9.03 4.59
N SER A 211 6.89 -8.74 4.01
CA SER A 211 7.36 -9.43 2.81
C SER A 211 7.51 -10.92 3.03
N GLY A 212 8.11 -11.34 4.14
CA GLY A 212 8.25 -12.75 4.48
C GLY A 212 6.90 -13.45 4.62
N LYS A 213 5.93 -12.81 5.29
CA LYS A 213 4.58 -13.33 5.48
C LYS A 213 3.82 -13.46 4.16
N ILE A 214 3.85 -12.43 3.31
CA ILE A 214 3.12 -12.41 2.03
C ILE A 214 3.69 -13.43 1.04
N LEU A 215 5.03 -13.51 0.95
CA LEU A 215 5.71 -14.43 0.03
C LEU A 215 5.74 -15.88 0.52
N GLY A 216 5.36 -16.13 1.79
CA GLY A 216 5.48 -17.46 2.40
C GLY A 216 6.93 -17.89 2.63
N ILE A 217 7.85 -16.95 2.81
CA ILE A 217 9.29 -17.16 3.06
C ILE A 217 9.63 -16.58 4.44
N PRO A 218 9.41 -17.32 5.55
CA PRO A 218 9.58 -16.80 6.90
C PRO A 218 10.98 -16.23 7.19
N ASP A 219 12.02 -16.86 6.60
CA ASP A 219 13.43 -16.52 6.80
C ASP A 219 14.00 -15.68 5.65
N LEU A 220 13.17 -14.91 4.97
CA LEU A 220 13.61 -14.02 3.90
C LEU A 220 14.65 -13.03 4.43
N LYS A 221 15.87 -13.13 3.90
CA LYS A 221 16.95 -12.21 4.24
C LYS A 221 16.72 -10.87 3.56
N LEU A 222 16.01 -9.97 4.22
CA LEU A 222 15.71 -8.62 3.74
C LEU A 222 16.17 -7.59 4.75
N THR A 223 16.83 -6.53 4.28
CA THR A 223 17.15 -5.33 5.06
C THR A 223 16.66 -4.10 4.31
N ALA A 224 16.18 -3.11 5.05
CA ALA A 224 15.59 -1.91 4.49
C ALA A 224 16.15 -0.64 5.12
N THR A 225 16.22 0.44 4.33
CA THR A 225 16.41 1.82 4.81
C THR A 225 15.30 2.67 4.22
N SER A 226 14.51 3.31 5.06
CA SER A 226 13.36 4.09 4.62
C SER A 226 13.62 5.58 4.70
N VAL A 227 13.55 6.26 3.55
CA VAL A 227 13.85 7.68 3.41
C VAL A 227 12.60 8.47 3.01
N ARG A 228 12.29 9.54 3.71
CA ARG A 228 11.27 10.52 3.32
C ARG A 228 11.89 11.55 2.37
N ILE A 229 11.24 11.80 1.24
CA ILE A 229 11.69 12.75 0.23
C ILE A 229 10.59 13.79 -0.08
N PRO A 230 10.94 14.99 -0.61
CA PRO A 230 10.00 16.08 -0.87
C PRO A 230 9.20 15.89 -2.17
N VAL A 231 8.58 14.71 -2.30
CA VAL A 231 7.70 14.33 -3.41
C VAL A 231 6.29 14.16 -2.88
N SER A 232 5.29 14.65 -3.60
CA SER A 232 3.91 14.64 -3.14
C SER A 232 3.32 13.23 -3.13
N VAL A 233 3.37 12.51 -4.25
CA VAL A 233 2.77 11.18 -4.45
C VAL A 233 3.79 10.25 -5.11
N GLY A 234 3.68 8.96 -4.82
CA GLY A 234 4.52 7.92 -5.39
C GLY A 234 5.74 7.56 -4.52
N HIS A 235 5.89 6.29 -4.22
CA HIS A 235 7.06 5.73 -3.54
C HIS A 235 7.97 5.07 -4.55
N SER A 236 9.27 5.31 -4.40
CA SER A 236 10.31 4.66 -5.20
C SER A 236 11.16 3.77 -4.31
N GLU A 237 11.76 2.74 -4.90
CA GLU A 237 12.63 1.80 -4.21
C GLU A 237 13.83 1.44 -5.07
N SER A 238 15.03 1.59 -4.51
CA SER A 238 16.26 1.00 -5.03
C SER A 238 16.44 -0.36 -4.41
N VAL A 239 16.41 -1.40 -5.22
CA VAL A 239 16.43 -2.79 -4.75
C VAL A 239 17.61 -3.54 -5.34
N ASN A 240 18.40 -4.18 -4.47
CA ASN A 240 19.43 -5.13 -4.83
C ASN A 240 18.99 -6.52 -4.40
N ILE A 241 19.02 -7.50 -5.31
CA ILE A 241 18.57 -8.86 -5.05
C ILE A 241 19.65 -9.85 -5.42
N GLU A 242 20.06 -10.69 -4.46
CA GLU A 242 20.90 -11.86 -4.69
C GLU A 242 20.02 -13.10 -4.90
N PHE A 243 20.34 -13.89 -5.94
CA PHE A 243 19.59 -15.07 -6.33
C PHE A 243 20.38 -16.37 -6.10
N GLN A 244 19.66 -17.49 -6.11
CA GLN A 244 20.24 -18.84 -6.08
C GLN A 244 20.81 -19.23 -7.44
N ARG A 245 20.22 -18.74 -8.52
CA ARG A 245 20.64 -19.00 -9.92
C ARG A 245 21.18 -17.73 -10.55
N THR A 246 22.04 -17.90 -11.56
CA THR A 246 22.57 -16.78 -12.34
C THR A 246 21.46 -16.07 -13.10
N PRO A 247 21.32 -14.75 -12.93
CA PRO A 247 20.27 -13.98 -13.58
C PRO A 247 20.63 -13.64 -15.04
N GLU A 248 19.62 -13.81 -15.93
CA GLU A 248 19.65 -13.32 -17.30
C GLU A 248 18.71 -12.14 -17.44
N LEU A 249 19.20 -10.96 -17.79
CA LEU A 249 18.42 -9.71 -17.76
C LEU A 249 17.20 -9.75 -18.68
N ASN A 250 17.30 -10.41 -19.84
CA ASN A 250 16.18 -10.52 -20.76
C ASN A 250 15.08 -11.42 -20.19
N GLU A 251 15.42 -12.50 -19.49
CA GLU A 251 14.44 -13.35 -18.81
C GLU A 251 13.72 -12.60 -17.71
N ILE A 252 14.45 -11.79 -16.91
CA ILE A 252 13.87 -10.93 -15.89
C ILE A 252 12.88 -9.94 -16.50
N ARG A 253 13.27 -9.21 -17.56
CA ARG A 253 12.38 -8.27 -18.26
C ARG A 253 11.14 -8.94 -18.82
N LEU A 254 11.30 -10.11 -19.44
CA LEU A 254 10.17 -10.89 -19.97
C LEU A 254 9.24 -11.40 -18.87
N LYS A 255 9.77 -11.89 -17.76
CA LYS A 255 8.98 -12.39 -16.63
C LYS A 255 8.17 -11.24 -16.03
N LEU A 256 8.82 -10.11 -15.73
CA LEU A 256 8.16 -8.93 -15.16
C LEU A 256 7.16 -8.29 -16.13
N GLY A 257 7.47 -8.25 -17.43
CA GLY A 257 6.58 -7.68 -18.46
C GLY A 257 5.30 -8.49 -18.71
N LYS A 258 5.27 -9.77 -18.29
CA LYS A 258 4.09 -10.64 -18.36
C LYS A 258 3.30 -10.66 -17.05
N ALA A 259 3.85 -10.13 -15.97
CA ALA A 259 3.23 -10.19 -14.66
C ALA A 259 2.04 -9.21 -14.56
N VAL A 260 0.95 -9.68 -13.99
CA VAL A 260 -0.24 -8.84 -13.78
C VAL A 260 0.08 -7.71 -12.80
N GLY A 261 -0.31 -6.49 -13.18
CA GLY A 261 -0.11 -5.30 -12.34
C GLY A 261 1.31 -4.72 -12.37
N ILE A 262 2.25 -5.30 -13.14
CA ILE A 262 3.60 -4.78 -13.32
C ILE A 262 3.76 -4.19 -14.73
N SER A 263 4.44 -3.06 -14.83
CA SER A 263 4.81 -2.41 -16.09
C SER A 263 6.32 -2.17 -16.13
N VAL A 264 7.01 -2.77 -17.10
CA VAL A 264 8.46 -2.56 -17.29
C VAL A 264 8.68 -1.31 -18.14
N VAL A 265 9.41 -0.33 -17.58
CA VAL A 265 9.84 0.91 -18.24
C VAL A 265 11.35 1.00 -18.10
N ASP A 266 12.09 0.37 -19.02
CA ASP A 266 13.53 0.17 -18.88
C ASP A 266 14.26 0.38 -20.23
N ASP A 267 14.34 1.64 -20.66
CA ASP A 267 15.14 2.06 -21.82
C ASP A 267 16.04 3.24 -21.43
N PRO A 268 17.18 2.97 -20.80
CA PRO A 268 18.13 4.01 -20.39
C PRO A 268 18.70 4.84 -21.56
N THR A 269 18.75 4.28 -22.76
CA THR A 269 19.26 4.98 -23.95
C THR A 269 18.39 6.17 -24.32
N ASN A 270 17.07 6.02 -24.12
CA ASN A 270 16.10 7.09 -24.34
C ASN A 270 15.66 7.79 -23.05
N ASN A 271 16.37 7.59 -21.93
CA ASN A 271 16.04 8.12 -20.61
C ASN A 271 14.64 7.72 -20.12
N LEU A 272 14.18 6.52 -20.49
CA LEU A 272 12.91 5.99 -20.05
C LEU A 272 13.11 5.06 -18.84
N TYR A 273 12.61 5.49 -17.71
CA TYR A 273 12.62 4.79 -16.43
C TYR A 273 11.46 5.27 -15.54
N PRO A 274 11.02 4.48 -14.55
CA PRO A 274 9.92 4.87 -13.70
C PRO A 274 10.28 6.04 -12.78
N MET A 275 9.33 6.96 -12.59
CA MET A 275 9.45 8.10 -11.67
C MET A 275 8.12 8.30 -10.91
N PRO A 276 8.15 8.87 -9.70
CA PRO A 276 6.92 9.18 -8.96
C PRO A 276 5.89 9.94 -9.79
N VAL A 277 6.31 11.01 -10.46
CA VAL A 277 5.45 11.86 -11.31
C VAL A 277 4.78 11.10 -12.47
N THR A 278 5.41 10.04 -12.97
CA THR A 278 4.83 9.22 -14.06
C THR A 278 3.99 8.06 -13.56
N SER A 279 4.06 7.72 -12.27
CA SER A 279 3.26 6.67 -11.63
C SER A 279 2.00 7.20 -10.94
N GLU A 280 1.93 8.51 -10.71
CA GLU A 280 0.78 9.14 -10.06
C GLU A 280 -0.54 8.82 -10.80
N ALA A 281 -1.58 8.54 -10.04
CA ALA A 281 -2.92 8.15 -10.49
C ALA A 281 -2.97 6.84 -11.31
N LYS A 282 -1.93 6.00 -11.26
CA LYS A 282 -1.90 4.69 -11.94
C LYS A 282 -1.88 3.55 -10.94
N ASP A 283 -2.47 2.42 -11.32
CA ASP A 283 -2.57 1.22 -10.47
C ASP A 283 -1.40 0.24 -10.69
N ALA A 284 -0.59 0.43 -11.72
CA ALA A 284 0.54 -0.44 -12.00
C ALA A 284 1.72 -0.16 -11.06
N VAL A 285 2.49 -1.20 -10.78
CA VAL A 285 3.85 -1.13 -10.24
C VAL A 285 4.82 -1.05 -11.40
N PHE A 286 5.60 0.02 -11.47
CA PHE A 286 6.55 0.27 -12.55
C PHE A 286 7.94 -0.20 -12.14
N VAL A 287 8.62 -0.92 -13.06
CA VAL A 287 9.98 -1.45 -12.81
C VAL A 287 10.90 -1.01 -13.95
N GLY A 288 12.08 -0.56 -13.61
CA GLY A 288 13.13 -0.20 -14.58
C GLY A 288 14.52 -0.20 -13.95
N ARG A 289 15.50 0.33 -14.69
CA ARG A 289 16.91 0.35 -14.29
C ARG A 289 17.43 -1.05 -13.92
N ILE A 290 16.93 -2.08 -14.64
CA ILE A 290 17.25 -3.49 -14.44
C ILE A 290 18.65 -3.76 -15.00
N ARG A 291 19.60 -4.11 -14.13
CA ARG A 291 21.00 -4.32 -14.48
C ARG A 291 21.67 -5.32 -13.54
N LEU A 292 22.71 -6.00 -14.02
CA LEU A 292 23.55 -6.84 -13.16
C LEU A 292 24.24 -5.98 -12.09
N ASP A 293 24.50 -6.59 -10.95
CA ASP A 293 25.38 -6.05 -9.93
C ASP A 293 26.77 -6.63 -10.15
N GLU A 294 27.69 -5.82 -10.66
CA GLU A 294 29.07 -6.25 -10.96
C GLU A 294 29.89 -6.52 -9.70
N SER A 295 29.42 -6.03 -8.53
CA SER A 295 30.13 -6.20 -7.25
C SER A 295 29.75 -7.48 -6.51
N GLN A 296 28.65 -8.14 -6.87
CA GLN A 296 28.13 -9.33 -6.21
C GLN A 296 27.62 -10.34 -7.24
N PRO A 297 28.17 -11.59 -7.27
CA PRO A 297 27.68 -12.64 -8.16
C PRO A 297 26.20 -12.94 -7.96
N ASN A 298 25.54 -13.33 -9.04
CA ASN A 298 24.12 -13.69 -9.07
C ASN A 298 23.18 -12.59 -8.53
N SER A 299 23.55 -11.33 -8.69
CA SER A 299 22.78 -10.22 -8.16
C SER A 299 22.36 -9.23 -9.24
N VAL A 300 21.21 -8.60 -9.03
CA VAL A 300 20.71 -7.52 -9.88
C VAL A 300 20.31 -6.31 -9.06
N ASN A 301 20.40 -5.15 -9.67
CA ASN A 301 19.84 -3.90 -9.19
C ASN A 301 18.65 -3.54 -10.05
N LEU A 302 17.58 -3.04 -9.43
CA LEU A 302 16.40 -2.52 -10.12
C LEU A 302 15.77 -1.36 -9.35
N TRP A 303 14.88 -0.66 -10.01
CA TRP A 303 14.16 0.49 -9.50
C TRP A 303 12.66 0.26 -9.65
N ILE A 304 11.92 0.36 -8.53
CA ILE A 304 10.48 0.13 -8.47
C ILE A 304 9.79 1.44 -8.09
N VAL A 305 8.69 1.76 -8.74
CA VAL A 305 7.87 2.93 -8.41
C VAL A 305 6.39 2.57 -8.48
N ALA A 306 5.61 3.02 -7.51
CA ALA A 306 4.15 2.92 -7.56
C ALA A 306 3.49 4.11 -6.87
N ASP A 307 2.24 4.39 -7.22
CA ASP A 307 1.39 5.31 -6.48
C ASP A 307 1.02 4.68 -5.12
N ASN A 308 1.53 5.27 -4.06
CA ASN A 308 1.36 4.78 -2.69
C ASN A 308 -0.07 4.91 -2.15
N LEU A 309 -0.88 5.80 -2.73
CA LEU A 309 -2.30 5.95 -2.37
C LEU A 309 -3.20 4.99 -3.14
N ARG A 310 -2.80 4.60 -4.37
CA ARG A 310 -3.53 3.68 -5.24
C ARG A 310 -3.10 2.24 -4.99
N LYS A 311 -2.20 1.68 -5.81
CA LYS A 311 -1.75 0.29 -5.62
C LYS A 311 -1.16 0.06 -4.23
N GLY A 312 -0.45 1.04 -3.69
CA GLY A 312 0.10 0.98 -2.34
C GLY A 312 -0.95 0.95 -1.21
N ALA A 313 -2.22 1.23 -1.47
CA ALA A 313 -3.26 1.28 -0.44
C ALA A 313 -4.66 0.97 -0.99
N ALA A 314 -5.33 1.98 -1.59
CA ALA A 314 -6.74 1.94 -1.95
C ALA A 314 -7.05 0.86 -2.98
N THR A 315 -6.29 0.80 -4.08
CA THR A 315 -6.50 -0.17 -5.15
C THR A 315 -6.30 -1.60 -4.65
N ASN A 316 -5.25 -1.85 -3.86
CA ASN A 316 -5.02 -3.18 -3.29
C ASN A 316 -6.18 -3.62 -2.37
N ALA A 317 -6.70 -2.72 -1.53
CA ALA A 317 -7.84 -3.00 -0.65
C ALA A 317 -9.12 -3.29 -1.46
N VAL A 318 -9.38 -2.55 -2.54
CA VAL A 318 -10.53 -2.79 -3.43
C VAL A 318 -10.37 -4.08 -4.23
N GLN A 319 -9.17 -4.43 -4.68
CA GLN A 319 -8.89 -5.71 -5.32
C GLN A 319 -9.07 -6.90 -4.36
N ILE A 320 -8.75 -6.75 -3.06
CA ILE A 320 -9.08 -7.76 -2.04
C ILE A 320 -10.60 -7.94 -1.96
N LEU A 321 -11.37 -6.85 -2.02
CA LEU A 321 -12.83 -6.91 -2.04
C LEU A 321 -13.35 -7.68 -3.27
N GLU A 322 -12.81 -7.42 -4.46
CA GLU A 322 -13.15 -8.15 -5.70
C GLU A 322 -12.92 -9.65 -5.55
N LEU A 323 -11.76 -10.05 -5.06
CA LEU A 323 -11.47 -11.47 -4.79
C LEU A 323 -12.43 -12.12 -3.79
N LEU A 324 -12.87 -11.37 -2.77
CA LEU A 324 -13.87 -11.88 -1.82
C LEU A 324 -15.23 -12.07 -2.48
N GLN A 325 -15.60 -11.22 -3.44
CA GLN A 325 -16.84 -11.38 -4.21
C GLN A 325 -16.79 -12.60 -5.14
N GLU A 326 -15.67 -12.81 -5.84
CA GLU A 326 -15.49 -13.97 -6.71
C GLU A 326 -15.59 -15.29 -5.95
N LYS A 327 -15.02 -15.34 -4.74
CA LYS A 327 -15.01 -16.53 -3.87
C LYS A 327 -16.34 -16.75 -3.13
N SER A 328 -17.14 -15.72 -2.96
CA SER A 328 -18.45 -15.75 -2.33
C SER A 328 -19.28 -14.61 -2.90
N PRO A 329 -20.27 -14.88 -3.75
CA PRO A 329 -21.23 -13.84 -4.10
C PRO A 329 -21.83 -13.32 -2.81
N ILE A 330 -21.49 -12.08 -2.47
CA ILE A 330 -22.08 -11.36 -1.34
C ILE A 330 -23.50 -11.04 -1.80
N ASN A 331 -24.50 -11.75 -1.30
CA ASN A 331 -25.91 -11.78 -1.70
C ASN A 331 -26.24 -12.74 -2.88
N SER A 332 -26.41 -14.00 -2.60
CA SER A 332 -27.35 -14.87 -3.28
C SER A 332 -28.47 -15.24 -2.30
#